data_60c31bf7252f980d623e4023bc1a0dac
#
_entry.id   60c31bf7252f980d623e4023bc1a0dac
#
_cell.length_a   1.000
_cell.length_b   1.000
_cell.length_c   1.000
_cell.angle_alpha   90.00
_cell.angle_beta   90.00
_cell.angle_gamma   90.00
#
_symmetry.space_group_name_H-M   'P 1'
#
loop_
_entity.id
_entity.type
_entity.pdbx_description
1 polymer ?
#
loop_
_entity_poly.entity_id
_entity_poly.type
_entity_poly.pdbx_seq_one_letter_code
_entity_poly.pdbx_strand_id
1 'polypeptide(L)'
;MIANTDEAKRSKIWTVVTAVTSVLIVIIAIFLLMKMFTGNPLEGSWTDEDGNMDLKIGRNGQMTVILPASGDGEETQVPMTYTLSKESKTISIQEDDNKIQEIAEKSNGQYTEETLKNAVQSIGTTFEYSIDGGTMTLTEREYGEQMMFNKK
;
A
#
# COMPACT_ATOMS: atom_id res chain seq x y z
N MET A 1 -54.90 27.96 20.80
CA MET A 1 -54.67 26.59 21.25
C MET A 1 -54.11 25.72 20.14
N ILE A 2 -54.76 25.70 18.98
CA ILE A 2 -54.31 24.90 17.84
C ILE A 2 -52.90 25.35 17.37
N ALA A 3 -52.61 26.64 17.35
CA ALA A 3 -51.30 27.16 16.95
C ALA A 3 -50.16 26.66 17.85
N ASN A 4 -50.39 26.58 19.18
CA ASN A 4 -49.39 26.10 20.12
C ASN A 4 -49.09 24.62 19.92
N THR A 5 -50.10 23.81 19.55
CA THR A 5 -49.89 22.40 19.28
C THR A 5 -49.09 22.19 17.99
N ASP A 6 -49.36 22.98 16.96
CA ASP A 6 -48.59 22.90 15.70
C ASP A 6 -47.15 23.33 15.87
N GLU A 7 -46.90 24.38 16.68
CA GLU A 7 -45.53 24.82 17.01
C GLU A 7 -44.78 23.76 17.79
N ALA A 8 -45.41 23.09 18.73
CA ALA A 8 -44.80 22.01 19.48
C ALA A 8 -44.45 20.83 18.58
N LYS A 9 -45.32 20.48 17.64
CA LYS A 9 -45.05 19.42 16.64
C LYS A 9 -43.91 19.80 15.72
N ARG A 10 -43.89 21.04 15.23
CA ARG A 10 -42.82 21.56 14.40
C ARG A 10 -41.49 21.53 15.11
N SER A 11 -41.46 21.96 16.37
CA SER A 11 -40.26 21.93 17.21
C SER A 11 -39.73 20.51 17.41
N LYS A 12 -40.59 19.53 17.65
CA LYS A 12 -40.21 18.12 17.79
C LYS A 12 -39.65 17.55 16.50
N ILE A 13 -40.33 17.80 15.37
CA ILE A 13 -39.88 17.33 14.06
C ILE A 13 -38.52 17.95 13.72
N TRP A 14 -38.36 19.25 13.96
CA TRP A 14 -37.09 19.94 13.73
C TRP A 14 -35.97 19.39 14.60
N THR A 15 -36.25 19.10 15.86
CA THR A 15 -35.27 18.49 16.78
C THR A 15 -34.85 17.10 16.31
N VAL A 16 -35.80 16.27 15.87
CA VAL A 16 -35.54 14.93 15.34
C VAL A 16 -34.71 15.02 14.06
N VAL A 17 -35.08 15.90 13.12
CA VAL A 17 -34.34 16.09 11.88
C VAL A 17 -32.90 16.53 12.16
N THR A 18 -32.71 17.48 13.08
CA THR A 18 -31.39 17.96 13.46
C THR A 18 -30.56 16.84 14.11
N ALA A 19 -31.16 16.04 14.99
CA ALA A 19 -30.48 14.93 15.64
C ALA A 19 -30.06 13.85 14.63
N VAL A 20 -30.94 13.47 13.73
CA VAL A 20 -30.65 12.48 12.68
C VAL A 20 -29.55 12.98 11.73
N THR A 21 -29.62 14.25 11.34
CA THR A 21 -28.59 14.84 10.47
C THR A 21 -27.24 14.87 11.15
N SER A 22 -27.20 15.23 12.44
CA SER A 22 -25.94 15.24 13.22
C SER A 22 -25.31 13.86 13.34
N VAL A 23 -26.12 12.84 13.61
CA VAL A 23 -25.67 11.44 13.67
C VAL A 23 -25.13 10.99 12.30
N LEU A 24 -25.81 11.35 11.23
CA LEU A 24 -25.36 11.02 9.87
C LEU A 24 -24.01 11.65 9.55
N ILE A 25 -23.82 12.91 9.90
CA ILE A 25 -22.55 13.61 9.69
C ILE A 25 -21.42 12.91 10.46
N VAL A 26 -21.67 12.53 11.71
CA VAL A 26 -20.68 11.82 12.52
C VAL A 26 -20.33 10.47 11.91
N ILE A 27 -21.33 9.71 11.44
CA ILE A 27 -21.10 8.41 10.79
C ILE A 27 -20.26 8.59 9.51
N ILE A 28 -20.59 9.58 8.68
CA ILE A 28 -19.83 9.87 7.46
C ILE A 28 -18.39 10.27 7.80
N ALA A 29 -18.20 11.12 8.82
CA ALA A 29 -16.89 11.56 9.26
C ALA A 29 -16.04 10.37 9.74
N ILE A 30 -16.62 9.48 10.54
CA ILE A 30 -15.95 8.25 11.00
C ILE A 30 -15.59 7.36 9.81
N PHE A 31 -16.52 7.18 8.88
CA PHE A 31 -16.29 6.37 7.68
C PHE A 31 -15.15 6.92 6.83
N LEU A 32 -15.10 8.24 6.62
CA LEU A 32 -14.02 8.89 5.89
C LEU A 32 -12.67 8.76 6.60
N LEU A 33 -12.67 8.93 7.93
CA LEU A 33 -11.47 8.75 8.73
C LEU A 33 -10.97 7.29 8.67
N MET A 34 -11.87 6.33 8.76
CA MET A 34 -11.51 4.91 8.64
C MET A 34 -10.93 4.61 7.26
N LYS A 35 -11.50 5.17 6.19
CA LYS A 35 -10.94 5.03 4.84
C LYS A 35 -9.53 5.62 4.74
N MET A 36 -9.29 6.77 5.35
CA MET A 36 -7.97 7.38 5.36
C MET A 36 -6.96 6.53 6.12
N PHE A 37 -7.38 5.90 7.23
CA PHE A 37 -6.49 5.09 8.07
C PHE A 37 -6.35 3.65 7.60
N THR A 38 -7.35 3.09 6.91
CA THR A 38 -7.29 1.71 6.41
C THR A 38 -6.70 1.61 5.00
N GLY A 39 -6.60 2.72 4.28
CA GLY A 39 -5.94 2.75 2.98
C GLY A 39 -4.45 2.39 3.10
N ASN A 40 -3.92 1.72 2.10
CA ASN A 40 -2.49 1.43 2.02
C ASN A 40 -1.78 2.63 1.40
N PRO A 41 -0.97 3.39 2.19
CA PRO A 41 -0.29 4.57 1.66
C PRO A 41 0.78 4.23 0.63
N LEU A 42 1.24 2.98 0.60
CA LEU A 42 2.27 2.53 -0.32
C LEU A 42 1.70 1.92 -1.61
N GLU A 43 0.38 1.75 -1.71
CA GLU A 43 -0.24 1.17 -2.90
C GLU A 43 0.05 2.00 -4.15
N GLY A 44 0.46 1.34 -5.22
CA GLY A 44 0.74 1.99 -6.49
C GLY A 44 2.02 1.50 -7.12
N SER A 45 2.45 2.21 -8.15
CA SER A 45 3.68 1.91 -8.87
C SER A 45 4.75 2.94 -8.54
N TRP A 46 5.95 2.46 -8.26
CA TRP A 46 7.07 3.26 -7.81
C TRP A 46 8.32 2.90 -8.62
N THR A 47 9.14 3.90 -8.92
CA THR A 47 10.40 3.73 -9.63
C THR A 47 11.57 4.13 -8.72
N ASP A 48 12.59 3.26 -8.63
CA ASP A 48 13.82 3.57 -7.92
C ASP A 48 14.47 4.83 -8.52
N GLU A 49 14.99 5.69 -7.67
CA GLU A 49 15.65 6.94 -8.08
C GLU A 49 16.81 6.67 -9.05
N ASP A 50 17.55 5.60 -8.83
CA ASP A 50 18.66 5.18 -9.68
C ASP A 50 18.23 4.33 -10.89
N GLY A 51 16.94 4.01 -11.00
CA GLY A 51 16.42 3.24 -12.11
C GLY A 51 16.73 1.74 -12.06
N ASN A 52 17.13 1.22 -10.90
CA ASN A 52 17.54 -0.18 -10.75
C ASN A 52 16.37 -1.15 -10.64
N MET A 53 15.21 -0.68 -10.18
CA MET A 53 14.02 -1.51 -10.07
C MET A 53 12.76 -0.66 -9.98
N ASP A 54 11.65 -1.25 -10.35
CA ASP A 54 10.33 -0.70 -10.10
C ASP A 54 9.61 -1.58 -9.09
N LEU A 55 8.75 -0.98 -8.28
CA LEU A 55 7.90 -1.68 -7.34
C LEU A 55 6.44 -1.44 -7.70
N LYS A 56 5.68 -2.51 -7.78
CA LYS A 56 4.24 -2.42 -7.93
C LYS A 56 3.62 -2.99 -6.66
N ILE A 57 3.14 -2.12 -5.79
CA ILE A 57 2.58 -2.50 -4.50
C ILE A 57 1.07 -2.58 -4.64
N GLY A 58 0.55 -3.78 -4.52
CA GLY A 58 -0.88 -4.03 -4.61
C GLY A 58 -1.55 -4.09 -3.25
N ARG A 59 -2.82 -4.44 -3.26
CA ARG A 59 -3.61 -4.70 -2.06
C ARG A 59 -3.35 -6.11 -1.55
N ASN A 60 -3.83 -6.41 -0.35
CA ASN A 60 -3.79 -7.77 0.23
C ASN A 60 -2.39 -8.35 0.43
N GLY A 61 -1.40 -7.49 0.67
CA GLY A 61 -0.06 -7.95 0.99
C GLY A 61 0.72 -8.51 -0.19
N GLN A 62 0.33 -8.19 -1.41
CA GLN A 62 1.03 -8.63 -2.62
C GLN A 62 1.76 -7.48 -3.28
N MET A 63 2.97 -7.73 -3.73
CA MET A 63 3.74 -6.76 -4.49
C MET A 63 4.56 -7.47 -5.56
N THR A 64 4.98 -6.71 -6.57
CA THR A 64 5.84 -7.22 -7.63
C THR A 64 7.06 -6.32 -7.74
N VAL A 65 8.23 -6.94 -7.74
CA VAL A 65 9.49 -6.25 -8.04
C VAL A 65 9.77 -6.42 -9.51
N ILE A 66 9.91 -5.32 -10.23
CA ILE A 66 10.19 -5.32 -11.67
C ILE A 66 11.65 -4.94 -11.87
N LEU A 67 12.43 -5.88 -12.39
CA LEU A 67 13.83 -5.66 -12.69
C LEU A 67 13.96 -5.26 -14.15
N PRO A 68 14.71 -4.18 -14.46
CA PRO A 68 14.88 -3.74 -15.83
C PRO A 68 15.59 -4.79 -16.67
N ALA A 69 15.28 -4.81 -17.95
CA ALA A 69 15.94 -5.70 -18.88
C ALA A 69 17.42 -5.37 -19.00
N SER A 70 18.27 -6.39 -18.98
CA SER A 70 19.68 -6.23 -19.28
C SER A 70 19.93 -6.63 -20.74
N GLY A 71 20.35 -5.67 -21.55
CA GLY A 71 20.57 -5.88 -22.97
C GLY A 71 19.28 -6.06 -23.74
N ASP A 72 19.21 -7.10 -24.57
CA ASP A 72 18.03 -7.40 -25.40
C ASP A 72 16.98 -8.26 -24.68
N GLY A 73 17.14 -8.47 -23.35
CA GLY A 73 16.20 -9.26 -22.57
C GLY A 73 14.92 -8.53 -22.23
N GLU A 74 13.93 -9.28 -21.77
CA GLU A 74 12.68 -8.70 -21.27
C GLU A 74 12.80 -8.35 -19.77
N GLU A 75 11.93 -7.47 -19.30
CA GLU A 75 11.83 -7.19 -17.88
C GLU A 75 11.48 -8.44 -17.09
N THR A 76 12.08 -8.57 -15.92
CA THR A 76 11.78 -9.70 -15.03
C THR A 76 10.89 -9.21 -13.91
N GLN A 77 9.75 -9.86 -13.72
CA GLN A 77 8.81 -9.56 -12.65
C GLN A 77 8.90 -10.64 -11.59
N VAL A 78 9.23 -10.25 -10.37
CA VAL A 78 9.36 -11.17 -9.25
C VAL A 78 8.25 -10.88 -8.24
N PRO A 79 7.31 -11.81 -8.05
CA PRO A 79 6.26 -11.62 -7.05
C PRO A 79 6.80 -11.77 -5.64
N MET A 80 6.38 -10.85 -4.78
CA MET A 80 6.76 -10.80 -3.38
C MET A 80 5.50 -10.63 -2.53
N THR A 81 5.65 -10.86 -1.24
CA THR A 81 4.60 -10.55 -0.26
C THR A 81 5.11 -9.52 0.72
N TYR A 82 4.20 -8.76 1.33
CA TYR A 82 4.58 -7.80 2.34
C TYR A 82 3.55 -7.73 3.46
N THR A 83 4.02 -7.31 4.62
CA THR A 83 3.18 -6.98 5.76
C THR A 83 3.44 -5.54 6.15
N LEU A 84 2.39 -4.76 6.30
CA LEU A 84 2.47 -3.34 6.60
C LEU A 84 1.99 -3.08 8.02
N SER A 85 2.80 -2.34 8.80
CA SER A 85 2.39 -1.80 10.09
C SER A 85 2.34 -0.29 10.00
N LYS A 86 1.12 0.27 10.06
CA LYS A 86 0.93 1.72 10.01
C LYS A 86 1.32 2.40 11.30
N GLU A 87 1.22 1.70 12.42
CA GLU A 87 1.58 2.24 13.74
C GLU A 87 3.06 2.51 13.85
N SER A 88 3.89 1.55 13.44
CA SER A 88 5.34 1.67 13.48
C SER A 88 5.93 2.22 12.18
N LYS A 89 5.11 2.41 11.15
CA LYS A 89 5.53 2.79 9.80
C LYS A 89 6.61 1.87 9.25
N THR A 90 6.34 0.57 9.32
CA THR A 90 7.24 -0.46 8.81
C THR A 90 6.56 -1.30 7.75
N ILE A 91 7.35 -1.75 6.79
CA ILE A 91 6.96 -2.72 5.79
C ILE A 91 7.96 -3.88 5.83
N SER A 92 7.44 -5.09 5.98
CA SER A 92 8.26 -6.29 5.93
C SER A 92 8.00 -7.01 4.62
N ILE A 93 9.01 -7.10 3.79
CA ILE A 93 8.91 -7.67 2.44
C ILE A 93 9.54 -9.05 2.46
N GLN A 94 8.83 -10.04 1.92
CA GLN A 94 9.27 -11.41 1.88
C GLN A 94 9.11 -11.99 0.47
N GLU A 95 9.97 -12.95 0.14
CA GLU A 95 9.87 -13.69 -1.10
C GLU A 95 8.66 -14.63 -1.07
N ASP A 96 7.99 -14.75 -2.22
CA ASP A 96 6.95 -15.76 -2.41
C ASP A 96 7.59 -16.96 -3.12
N ASP A 97 8.06 -17.92 -2.33
CA ASP A 97 8.82 -19.06 -2.83
C ASP A 97 8.07 -19.85 -3.91
N ASN A 98 6.77 -20.06 -3.73
CA ASN A 98 5.97 -20.84 -4.69
C ASN A 98 5.87 -20.13 -6.04
N LYS A 99 5.66 -18.83 -6.03
CA LYS A 99 5.57 -18.03 -7.27
C LYS A 99 6.93 -17.88 -7.94
N ILE A 100 7.99 -17.74 -7.16
CA ILE A 100 9.36 -17.67 -7.68
C ILE A 100 9.72 -18.98 -8.36
N GLN A 101 9.40 -20.11 -7.74
CA GLN A 101 9.61 -21.43 -8.34
C GLN A 101 8.85 -21.56 -9.65
N GLU A 102 7.60 -21.13 -9.70
CA GLU A 102 6.77 -21.18 -10.90
C GLU A 102 7.37 -20.37 -12.04
N ILE A 103 7.87 -19.17 -11.74
CA ILE A 103 8.53 -18.31 -12.74
C ILE A 103 9.82 -18.94 -13.25
N ALA A 104 10.62 -19.52 -12.36
CA ALA A 104 11.84 -20.20 -12.75
C ALA A 104 11.55 -21.38 -13.68
N GLU A 105 10.53 -22.17 -13.40
CA GLU A 105 10.11 -23.28 -14.26
C GLU A 105 9.63 -22.81 -15.62
N LYS A 106 8.84 -21.74 -15.66
CA LYS A 106 8.30 -21.20 -16.92
C LYS A 106 9.36 -20.51 -17.78
N SER A 107 10.51 -20.16 -17.21
CA SER A 107 11.59 -19.50 -17.94
C SER A 107 12.39 -20.42 -18.84
N ASN A 108 12.13 -21.72 -18.82
CA ASN A 108 12.86 -22.73 -19.61
C ASN A 108 14.37 -22.71 -19.35
N GLY A 109 14.77 -22.56 -18.08
CA GLY A 109 16.17 -22.55 -17.69
C GLY A 109 16.86 -21.18 -17.78
N GLN A 110 16.14 -20.14 -18.20
CA GLN A 110 16.71 -18.80 -18.27
C GLN A 110 16.98 -18.22 -16.88
N TYR A 111 16.10 -18.52 -15.92
CA TYR A 111 16.24 -18.11 -14.53
C TYR A 111 16.11 -19.32 -13.62
N THR A 112 16.90 -19.34 -12.55
CA THR A 112 16.76 -20.30 -11.46
C THR A 112 16.12 -19.61 -10.27
N GLU A 113 15.57 -20.38 -9.33
CA GLU A 113 15.05 -19.83 -8.08
C GLU A 113 16.12 -19.00 -7.35
N GLU A 114 17.33 -19.55 -7.28
CA GLU A 114 18.45 -18.89 -6.62
C GLU A 114 18.79 -17.53 -7.26
N THR A 115 18.80 -17.48 -8.59
CA THR A 115 19.08 -16.24 -9.32
C THR A 115 18.00 -15.18 -9.03
N LEU A 116 16.73 -15.59 -9.04
CA LEU A 116 15.63 -14.68 -8.76
C LEU A 116 15.66 -14.20 -7.30
N LYS A 117 15.93 -15.08 -6.35
CA LYS A 117 16.04 -14.72 -4.94
C LYS A 117 17.19 -13.75 -4.69
N ASN A 118 18.33 -14.00 -5.31
CA ASN A 118 19.49 -13.10 -5.20
C ASN A 118 19.20 -11.71 -5.77
N ALA A 119 18.43 -11.65 -6.86
CA ALA A 119 18.09 -10.38 -7.49
C ALA A 119 17.20 -9.49 -6.60
N VAL A 120 16.38 -10.08 -5.74
CA VAL A 120 15.47 -9.33 -4.86
C VAL A 120 15.94 -9.34 -3.39
N GLN A 121 17.12 -9.82 -3.13
CA GLN A 121 17.65 -9.93 -1.77
C GLN A 121 17.72 -8.58 -1.06
N SER A 122 18.07 -7.52 -1.77
CA SER A 122 18.19 -6.17 -1.21
C SER A 122 16.85 -5.60 -0.73
N ILE A 123 15.75 -6.07 -1.29
CA ILE A 123 14.40 -5.58 -0.95
C ILE A 123 13.66 -6.54 -0.01
N GLY A 124 14.12 -7.77 0.14
CA GLY A 124 13.47 -8.81 0.93
C GLY A 124 13.77 -8.75 2.42
N THR A 125 13.53 -7.61 3.05
CA THR A 125 13.77 -7.39 4.48
C THR A 125 12.73 -6.42 5.05
N THR A 126 12.93 -5.98 6.29
CA THR A 126 12.03 -5.03 6.95
C THR A 126 12.59 -3.62 6.85
N PHE A 127 11.75 -2.71 6.40
CA PHE A 127 12.10 -1.29 6.25
C PHE A 127 11.16 -0.42 7.08
N GLU A 128 11.68 0.69 7.54
CA GLU A 128 10.85 1.81 7.94
C GLU A 128 10.53 2.62 6.69
N TYR A 129 9.27 3.01 6.50
CA TYR A 129 8.89 3.77 5.33
C TYR A 129 8.50 5.20 5.69
N SER A 130 8.75 6.09 4.77
CA SER A 130 8.32 7.49 4.85
C SER A 130 7.82 7.89 3.47
N ILE A 131 6.69 8.61 3.42
CA ILE A 131 6.14 9.13 2.17
C ILE A 131 6.06 10.64 2.29
N ASP A 132 6.66 11.32 1.36
CA ASP A 132 6.62 12.78 1.26
C ASP A 132 6.30 13.15 -0.19
N GLY A 133 5.05 13.56 -0.41
CA GLY A 133 4.56 13.83 -1.76
C GLY A 133 4.61 12.59 -2.62
N GLY A 134 5.32 12.65 -3.73
CA GLY A 134 5.48 11.52 -4.64
C GLY A 134 6.72 10.68 -4.40
N THR A 135 7.39 10.82 -3.25
CA THR A 135 8.60 10.08 -2.93
C THR A 135 8.39 9.17 -1.73
N MET A 136 8.78 7.91 -1.90
CA MET A 136 8.78 6.91 -0.83
C MET A 136 10.22 6.61 -0.46
N THR A 137 10.57 6.71 0.82
CA THR A 137 11.87 6.35 1.34
C THR A 137 11.74 5.09 2.19
N LEU A 138 12.52 4.08 1.86
CA LEU A 138 12.62 2.85 2.64
C LEU A 138 13.97 2.82 3.34
N THR A 139 13.95 2.75 4.67
CA THR A 139 15.17 2.70 5.48
C THR A 139 15.27 1.33 6.12
N GLU A 140 16.32 0.60 5.82
CA GLU A 140 16.57 -0.71 6.40
C GLU A 140 16.86 -0.58 7.89
N ARG A 141 16.23 -1.44 8.70
CA ARG A 141 16.32 -1.35 10.16
C ARG A 141 17.66 -1.76 10.71
N GLU A 142 18.35 -2.68 10.07
CA GLU A 142 19.59 -3.27 10.59
C GLU A 142 20.79 -2.38 10.32
N TYR A 143 20.96 -1.91 9.08
CA TYR A 143 22.12 -1.14 8.66
C TYR A 143 21.82 0.32 8.34
N GLY A 144 20.56 0.70 8.31
CA GLY A 144 20.16 2.07 8.03
C GLY A 144 20.31 2.50 6.57
N GLU A 145 20.49 1.57 5.66
CA GLU A 145 20.55 1.88 4.23
C GLU A 145 19.20 2.40 3.74
N GLN A 146 19.24 3.40 2.89
CA GLN A 146 18.04 4.05 2.37
C GLN A 146 17.89 3.80 0.88
N MET A 147 16.65 3.52 0.48
CA MET A 147 16.25 3.42 -0.92
C MET A 147 15.13 4.42 -1.16
N MET A 148 15.24 5.20 -2.21
CA MET A 148 14.23 6.21 -2.56
C MET A 148 13.53 5.82 -3.86
N PHE A 149 12.22 5.90 -3.84
CA PHE A 149 11.36 5.60 -4.98
C PHE A 149 10.46 6.78 -5.27
N ASN A 150 10.27 7.06 -6.54
CA ASN A 150 9.34 8.08 -7.00
C ASN A 150 8.08 7.43 -7.57
N LYS A 151 6.94 8.01 -7.28
CA LYS A 151 5.66 7.50 -7.77
C LYS A 151 5.56 7.72 -9.28
N LYS A 152 5.13 6.67 -9.98
CA LYS A 152 4.87 6.74 -11.41
C LYS A 152 3.56 7.45 -11.73
#